data_2061feb045888d4ccb63e1bc5ec76968
#
_entry.id   2061feb045888d4ccb63e1bc5ec76968
#
_cell.length_a   1.000
_cell.length_b   1.000
_cell.length_c   1.000
_cell.angle_alpha   90.00
_cell.angle_beta   90.00
_cell.angle_gamma   90.00
#
_symmetry.space_group_name_H-M   'P 1'
#
loop_
_entity.id
_entity.type
_entity.pdbx_description
1 polymer ?
#
loop_
_entity_poly.entity_id
_entity_poly.type
_entity_poly.pdbx_seq_one_letter_code
_entity_poly.pdbx_strand_id
1 'polypeptide(L)'
;MRTTSLLLLTAVSIACMSSAKAQKAKFSYFTYSGNDTRFEKQIDNSCQYLNPVMAGFYPDPSMCRKGDTYYLVNSSFSFFPGVPIFTSKDLVNWKQIGHVLDRPSQLPLHGQKVSQGIFAPAISYNKKNNTFYMITTNIGMGNFFVKTKDPAKGWSDPILLPNVRGIDPSFSFDDNGKAYIVNNDEPVGGHKWEGERSIVLHDFDVNGDSTVGPAKEILRGGTHLERHPIWIEGPHLFKYKGFYYLMCAEGGTCDWHSEVVLRSKSPYGPFESYEGNPILTQRQGLDPNRPDIVTSTGHADIVQTPKGDWWVVFLGCRPYEQDFYNTGRDTYLLPVTWKDGFPVILEPGKVVPTVVTKKGLQHEDNTNTGNFTYTDRFNDSKLNMRWIFLRNPKNTFYSLGTDGLTLNSLPVNISDSESPSARRL
;
A
#
# COMPACT_ATOMS: atom_id res chain seq x y z
N MET A 1 -20.38 16.45 -88.98
CA MET A 1 -19.36 16.76 -87.99
C MET A 1 -20.08 17.35 -86.78
N ARG A 2 -20.20 16.61 -85.71
CA ARG A 2 -20.82 17.05 -84.42
C ARG A 2 -19.73 17.06 -83.37
N THR A 3 -19.38 18.26 -82.91
CA THR A 3 -18.44 18.48 -81.80
C THR A 3 -19.18 18.39 -80.48
N THR A 4 -18.82 17.40 -79.67
CA THR A 4 -19.35 17.21 -78.29
C THR A 4 -18.40 17.93 -77.33
N SER A 5 -18.90 19.01 -76.69
CA SER A 5 -18.19 19.72 -75.62
C SER A 5 -18.34 18.95 -74.30
N LEU A 6 -17.18 18.59 -73.74
CA LEU A 6 -17.09 17.91 -72.42
C LEU A 6 -17.00 19.00 -71.34
N LEU A 7 -18.04 19.20 -70.53
CA LEU A 7 -17.99 20.06 -69.34
C LEU A 7 -17.35 19.31 -68.19
N LEU A 8 -16.20 19.77 -67.75
CA LEU A 8 -15.53 19.26 -66.54
C LEU A 8 -16.10 19.98 -65.33
N LEU A 9 -16.92 19.28 -64.52
CA LEU A 9 -17.36 19.77 -63.18
C LEU A 9 -16.27 19.46 -62.17
N THR A 10 -15.53 20.46 -61.75
CA THR A 10 -14.64 20.40 -60.60
C THR A 10 -15.48 20.64 -59.33
N ALA A 11 -15.78 19.56 -58.57
CA ALA A 11 -16.37 19.63 -57.24
C ALA A 11 -15.27 20.05 -56.24
N VAL A 12 -15.33 21.30 -55.79
CA VAL A 12 -14.51 21.76 -54.67
C VAL A 12 -15.17 21.28 -53.40
N SER A 13 -14.64 20.19 -52.82
CA SER A 13 -14.99 19.74 -51.48
C SER A 13 -14.37 20.67 -50.46
N ILE A 14 -15.15 21.63 -49.97
CA ILE A 14 -14.77 22.42 -48.78
C ILE A 14 -14.91 21.50 -47.58
N ALA A 15 -13.80 20.90 -47.16
CA ALA A 15 -13.73 20.22 -45.88
C ALA A 15 -13.85 21.27 -44.76
N CYS A 16 -15.04 21.42 -44.20
CA CYS A 16 -15.20 22.14 -42.95
C CYS A 16 -14.42 21.38 -41.88
N MET A 17 -13.15 21.70 -41.68
CA MET A 17 -12.45 21.37 -40.46
C MET A 17 -13.10 22.14 -39.31
N SER A 18 -14.17 21.63 -38.75
CA SER A 18 -14.61 22.07 -37.43
C SER A 18 -13.44 21.74 -36.50
N SER A 19 -12.70 22.74 -36.08
CA SER A 19 -11.75 22.61 -34.98
C SER A 19 -12.59 22.15 -33.75
N ALA A 20 -12.55 20.87 -33.46
CA ALA A 20 -13.16 20.35 -32.24
C ALA A 20 -12.46 21.08 -31.07
N LYS A 21 -13.13 22.08 -30.50
CA LYS A 21 -12.66 22.72 -29.28
C LYS A 21 -12.60 21.65 -28.24
N ALA A 22 -11.43 21.44 -27.63
CA ALA A 22 -11.30 20.53 -26.51
C ALA A 22 -12.40 20.81 -25.48
N GLN A 23 -13.23 19.83 -25.20
CA GLN A 23 -14.31 19.99 -24.24
C GLN A 23 -13.72 20.20 -22.85
N LYS A 24 -14.33 21.08 -22.08
CA LYS A 24 -13.94 21.39 -20.70
C LYS A 24 -15.09 21.02 -19.77
N ALA A 25 -14.76 20.37 -18.65
CA ALA A 25 -15.68 20.18 -17.56
C ALA A 25 -15.26 21.06 -16.39
N LYS A 26 -16.22 21.74 -15.78
CA LYS A 26 -16.00 22.60 -14.60
C LYS A 26 -16.71 22.03 -13.39
N PHE A 27 -16.04 22.08 -12.25
CA PHE A 27 -16.52 21.64 -10.96
C PHE A 27 -16.27 22.73 -9.93
N SER A 28 -17.31 23.29 -9.36
CA SER A 28 -17.21 24.29 -8.30
C SER A 28 -16.82 23.67 -6.95
N TYR A 29 -17.14 22.41 -6.74
CA TYR A 29 -16.77 21.63 -5.56
C TYR A 29 -16.89 20.13 -5.82
N PHE A 30 -16.28 19.36 -4.94
CA PHE A 30 -16.48 17.93 -4.78
C PHE A 30 -16.85 17.65 -3.33
N THR A 31 -17.90 16.88 -3.08
CA THR A 31 -18.27 16.45 -1.74
C THR A 31 -18.29 14.93 -1.67
N TYR A 32 -17.64 14.40 -0.65
CA TYR A 32 -17.77 13.01 -0.20
C TYR A 32 -18.54 13.01 1.12
N SER A 33 -19.47 12.08 1.28
CA SER A 33 -20.16 11.83 2.53
C SER A 33 -20.29 10.33 2.74
N GLY A 34 -19.71 9.82 3.82
CA GLY A 34 -19.80 8.43 4.23
C GLY A 34 -21.11 8.13 4.96
N ASN A 35 -21.67 6.95 4.72
CA ASN A 35 -22.89 6.46 5.36
C ASN A 35 -22.86 4.94 5.61
N ASP A 36 -21.68 4.38 5.85
CA ASP A 36 -21.51 2.96 6.17
C ASP A 36 -22.02 2.68 7.59
N THR A 37 -23.00 1.79 7.73
CA THR A 37 -23.63 1.43 9.00
C THR A 37 -22.65 0.85 10.01
N ARG A 38 -21.54 0.30 9.57
CA ARG A 38 -20.45 -0.19 10.41
C ARG A 38 -19.88 0.89 11.30
N PHE A 39 -19.79 2.12 10.79
CA PHE A 39 -19.28 3.29 11.52
C PHE A 39 -20.36 4.07 12.30
N GLU A 40 -21.60 3.58 12.34
CA GLU A 40 -22.66 4.14 13.17
C GLU A 40 -22.65 3.57 14.60
N LYS A 41 -21.81 2.56 14.86
CA LYS A 41 -21.70 1.95 16.19
C LYS A 41 -21.24 2.96 17.23
N GLN A 42 -21.97 3.01 18.34
CA GLN A 42 -21.59 3.85 19.47
C GLN A 42 -20.39 3.25 20.18
N ILE A 43 -19.36 4.04 20.40
CA ILE A 43 -18.13 3.65 21.07
C ILE A 43 -17.72 4.70 22.10
N ASP A 44 -16.93 4.28 23.08
CA ASP A 44 -16.21 5.19 23.97
C ASP A 44 -14.92 5.69 23.28
N ASN A 45 -14.99 6.87 22.69
CA ASN A 45 -13.88 7.48 21.94
C ASN A 45 -12.63 7.71 22.81
N SER A 46 -12.72 7.63 24.16
CA SER A 46 -11.56 7.74 25.03
C SER A 46 -10.69 6.48 25.05
N CYS A 47 -11.26 5.34 24.68
CA CYS A 47 -10.58 4.04 24.75
C CYS A 47 -11.03 3.01 23.71
N GLN A 48 -11.89 3.38 22.76
CA GLN A 48 -12.35 2.49 21.69
C GLN A 48 -12.20 3.16 20.33
N TYR A 49 -11.99 2.34 19.30
CA TYR A 49 -11.98 2.78 17.90
C TYR A 49 -12.67 1.75 17.02
N LEU A 50 -13.02 2.17 15.80
CA LEU A 50 -13.64 1.33 14.79
C LEU A 50 -12.61 0.88 13.74
N ASN A 51 -12.64 -0.39 13.38
CA ASN A 51 -11.94 -0.93 12.22
C ASN A 51 -12.84 -0.95 10.97
N PRO A 52 -12.25 -0.72 9.78
CA PRO A 52 -10.85 -0.36 9.50
C PRO A 52 -10.48 1.05 9.99
N VAL A 53 -9.22 1.24 10.43
CA VAL A 53 -8.73 2.58 10.82
C VAL A 53 -8.54 3.50 9.62
N MET A 54 -8.34 2.92 8.43
CA MET A 54 -8.36 3.66 7.16
C MET A 54 -9.20 2.88 6.16
N ALA A 55 -10.41 3.38 5.90
CA ALA A 55 -11.36 2.79 4.97
C ALA A 55 -11.17 3.37 3.58
N GLY A 56 -11.00 2.53 2.57
CA GLY A 56 -10.84 2.95 1.18
C GLY A 56 -9.69 2.29 0.46
N PHE A 57 -8.96 3.06 -0.34
CA PHE A 57 -7.82 2.58 -1.11
C PHE A 57 -6.52 2.75 -0.29
N TYR A 58 -6.34 1.88 0.69
CA TYR A 58 -5.18 1.86 1.59
C TYR A 58 -4.60 0.44 1.70
N PRO A 59 -4.10 -0.13 0.58
CA PRO A 59 -3.57 -1.49 0.55
C PRO A 59 -2.18 -1.59 1.16
N ASP A 60 -1.81 -2.80 1.60
CA ASP A 60 -0.45 -3.19 1.95
C ASP A 60 0.21 -2.19 2.92
N PRO A 61 -0.37 -1.98 4.11
CA PRO A 61 0.13 -0.98 5.04
C PRO A 61 1.46 -1.39 5.64
N SER A 62 2.42 -0.46 5.68
CA SER A 62 3.64 -0.60 6.47
C SER A 62 3.84 0.60 7.38
N MET A 63 4.36 0.36 8.59
CA MET A 63 4.54 1.40 9.58
C MET A 63 5.86 1.33 10.32
N CYS A 64 6.38 2.49 10.70
CA CYS A 64 7.50 2.60 11.62
C CYS A 64 7.26 3.68 12.68
N ARG A 65 8.15 3.75 13.68
CA ARG A 65 8.06 4.72 14.77
C ARG A 65 9.36 5.47 14.98
N LYS A 66 9.26 6.79 15.15
CA LYS A 66 10.33 7.65 15.66
C LYS A 66 9.85 8.42 16.87
N GLY A 67 10.42 8.13 18.04
CA GLY A 67 9.96 8.73 19.30
C GLY A 67 8.53 8.28 19.61
N ASP A 68 7.62 9.23 19.73
CA ASP A 68 6.18 9.05 19.97
C ASP A 68 5.32 9.16 18.70
N THR A 69 5.94 9.34 17.54
CA THR A 69 5.25 9.52 16.27
C THR A 69 5.37 8.25 15.43
N TYR A 70 4.23 7.78 14.93
CA TYR A 70 4.12 6.69 13.99
C TYR A 70 3.99 7.24 12.57
N TYR A 71 4.55 6.52 11.62
CA TYR A 71 4.50 6.81 10.18
C TYR A 71 3.95 5.59 9.47
N LEU A 72 3.04 5.79 8.54
CA LEU A 72 2.39 4.72 7.77
C LEU A 72 2.40 5.07 6.30
N VAL A 73 2.65 4.07 5.46
CA VAL A 73 2.59 4.15 4.01
C VAL A 73 1.72 3.03 3.45
N ASN A 74 1.19 3.24 2.23
CA ASN A 74 0.38 2.25 1.53
C ASN A 74 0.80 2.14 0.06
N SER A 75 0.51 0.99 -0.55
CA SER A 75 0.63 0.80 -2.00
C SER A 75 -0.20 1.81 -2.76
N SER A 76 0.32 2.27 -3.87
CA SER A 76 -0.38 3.20 -4.76
C SER A 76 -0.57 2.65 -6.18
N PHE A 77 -0.05 1.46 -6.47
CA PHE A 77 -0.10 0.87 -7.81
C PHE A 77 0.31 1.89 -8.89
N SER A 78 -0.48 2.02 -9.95
CA SER A 78 -0.20 2.98 -11.04
C SER A 78 -0.74 4.38 -10.78
N PHE A 79 -0.94 4.80 -9.52
CA PHE A 79 -1.39 6.14 -9.19
C PHE A 79 -0.24 7.08 -8.81
N PHE A 80 -0.33 8.32 -9.28
CA PHE A 80 0.63 9.42 -9.04
C PHE A 80 -0.09 10.66 -8.47
N PRO A 81 0.45 11.35 -7.45
CA PRO A 81 1.63 10.99 -6.67
C PRO A 81 1.47 9.64 -5.97
N GLY A 82 2.59 8.91 -5.79
CA GLY A 82 2.58 7.55 -5.25
C GLY A 82 3.02 7.48 -3.79
N VAL A 83 2.62 6.38 -3.16
CA VAL A 83 2.95 6.06 -1.76
C VAL A 83 2.52 7.19 -0.83
N PRO A 84 1.20 7.30 -0.54
CA PRO A 84 0.72 8.25 0.46
C PRO A 84 1.37 7.95 1.81
N ILE A 85 1.76 9.01 2.54
CA ILE A 85 2.38 8.89 3.85
C ILE A 85 1.57 9.63 4.90
N PHE A 86 1.39 8.98 6.04
CA PHE A 86 0.59 9.45 7.16
C PHE A 86 1.39 9.46 8.45
N THR A 87 0.97 10.30 9.40
CA THR A 87 1.48 10.31 10.78
C THR A 87 0.35 10.11 11.77
N SER A 88 0.67 9.49 12.91
CA SER A 88 -0.23 9.33 14.05
C SER A 88 0.54 9.39 15.36
N LYS A 89 -0.14 9.79 16.44
CA LYS A 89 0.35 9.72 17.82
C LYS A 89 -0.24 8.54 18.59
N ASP A 90 -1.31 7.94 18.08
CA ASP A 90 -2.07 6.90 18.77
C ASP A 90 -2.33 5.64 17.93
N LEU A 91 -1.84 5.56 16.69
CA LEU A 91 -2.03 4.47 15.73
C LEU A 91 -3.46 4.39 15.13
N VAL A 92 -4.40 5.14 15.64
CA VAL A 92 -5.80 5.14 15.22
C VAL A 92 -6.11 6.33 14.31
N ASN A 93 -5.66 7.51 14.73
CA ASN A 93 -5.91 8.75 14.02
C ASN A 93 -4.73 9.09 13.11
N TRP A 94 -4.93 8.93 11.80
CA TRP A 94 -3.90 9.10 10.78
C TRP A 94 -4.09 10.39 9.99
N LYS A 95 -3.08 11.24 9.97
CA LYS A 95 -3.06 12.48 9.20
C LYS A 95 -2.11 12.32 8.02
N GLN A 96 -2.61 12.49 6.81
CA GLN A 96 -1.76 12.53 5.61
C GLN A 96 -0.83 13.74 5.66
N ILE A 97 0.46 13.53 5.43
CA ILE A 97 1.48 14.57 5.40
C ILE A 97 2.09 14.78 4.01
N GLY A 98 1.73 13.95 3.04
CA GLY A 98 2.21 14.03 1.66
C GLY A 98 2.20 12.69 0.95
N HIS A 99 3.10 12.59 -0.01
CA HIS A 99 3.44 11.37 -0.74
C HIS A 99 4.96 11.20 -0.74
N VAL A 100 5.41 9.95 -0.66
CA VAL A 100 6.84 9.63 -0.71
C VAL A 100 7.40 9.84 -2.13
N LEU A 101 6.62 9.48 -3.14
CA LEU A 101 6.98 9.57 -4.55
C LEU A 101 6.11 10.63 -5.22
N ASP A 102 6.52 11.89 -5.11
CA ASP A 102 5.75 13.04 -5.55
C ASP A 102 6.29 13.73 -6.82
N ARG A 103 7.40 13.23 -7.37
CA ARG A 103 8.00 13.74 -8.60
C ARG A 103 7.93 12.70 -9.72
N PRO A 104 7.63 13.09 -10.97
CA PRO A 104 7.62 12.18 -12.12
C PRO A 104 8.95 11.42 -12.32
N SER A 105 10.08 12.02 -11.93
CA SER A 105 11.41 11.38 -11.98
C SER A 105 11.56 10.21 -10.98
N GLN A 106 10.81 10.23 -9.88
CA GLN A 106 10.82 9.16 -8.88
C GLN A 106 9.92 7.98 -9.27
N LEU A 107 8.87 8.25 -10.04
CA LEU A 107 7.80 7.29 -10.27
C LEU A 107 7.35 7.30 -11.74
N PRO A 108 8.07 6.63 -12.65
CA PRO A 108 7.64 6.47 -14.03
C PRO A 108 6.55 5.39 -14.14
N LEU A 109 5.32 5.80 -14.49
CA LEU A 109 4.15 4.91 -14.59
C LEU A 109 3.60 4.80 -16.02
N HIS A 110 4.31 5.39 -16.99
CA HIS A 110 3.86 5.40 -18.37
C HIS A 110 3.66 3.97 -18.92
N GLY A 111 2.51 3.74 -19.55
CA GLY A 111 2.18 2.44 -20.15
C GLY A 111 1.83 1.32 -19.16
N GLN A 112 1.94 1.53 -17.85
CA GLN A 112 1.64 0.50 -16.87
C GLN A 112 0.13 0.28 -16.70
N LYS A 113 -0.28 -0.98 -16.50
CA LYS A 113 -1.67 -1.33 -16.20
C LYS A 113 -2.08 -0.78 -14.83
N VAL A 114 -3.39 -0.62 -14.60
CA VAL A 114 -3.94 -0.04 -13.34
C VAL A 114 -3.43 -0.75 -12.09
N SER A 115 -3.29 -2.07 -12.14
CA SER A 115 -2.82 -2.92 -11.03
C SER A 115 -1.31 -3.22 -11.08
N GLN A 116 -0.55 -2.48 -11.85
CA GLN A 116 0.92 -2.46 -11.85
C GLN A 116 1.43 -1.24 -11.07
N GLY A 117 2.68 -0.83 -11.26
CA GLY A 117 3.27 0.31 -10.55
C GLY A 117 3.84 -0.10 -9.21
N ILE A 118 3.48 0.61 -8.16
CA ILE A 118 4.03 0.43 -6.82
C ILE A 118 3.30 -0.65 -6.05
N PHE A 119 4.05 -1.70 -5.68
CA PHE A 119 3.63 -2.79 -4.80
C PHE A 119 4.24 -2.60 -3.42
N ALA A 120 3.51 -2.94 -2.38
CA ALA A 120 3.90 -3.05 -0.99
C ALA A 120 5.11 -2.19 -0.55
N PRO A 121 4.96 -0.88 -0.39
CA PRO A 121 6.02 -0.06 0.16
C PRO A 121 6.21 -0.38 1.63
N ALA A 122 7.46 -0.59 2.06
CA ALA A 122 7.81 -0.76 3.46
C ALA A 122 8.60 0.45 3.98
N ILE A 123 8.13 1.04 5.08
CA ILE A 123 8.79 2.18 5.73
C ILE A 123 9.54 1.74 6.98
N SER A 124 10.80 2.13 7.10
CA SER A 124 11.63 1.82 8.24
C SER A 124 12.41 3.06 8.73
N TYR A 125 12.64 3.12 10.03
CA TYR A 125 13.47 4.17 10.63
C TYR A 125 14.74 3.59 11.22
N ASN A 126 15.89 3.99 10.65
CA ASN A 126 17.20 3.63 11.19
C ASN A 126 17.62 4.66 12.26
N LYS A 127 17.55 4.23 13.51
CA LYS A 127 17.92 5.07 14.67
C LYS A 127 19.37 5.52 14.67
N LYS A 128 20.29 4.69 14.12
CA LYS A 128 21.73 4.96 14.15
C LYS A 128 22.14 6.16 13.30
N ASN A 129 21.53 6.31 12.13
CA ASN A 129 21.81 7.44 11.25
C ASN A 129 20.67 8.46 11.18
N ASN A 130 19.63 8.30 12.02
CA ASN A 130 18.46 9.18 12.08
C ASN A 130 17.80 9.37 10.69
N THR A 131 17.58 8.28 9.94
CA THR A 131 17.08 8.33 8.56
C THR A 131 15.88 7.41 8.41
N PHE A 132 14.87 7.89 7.72
CA PHE A 132 13.76 7.08 7.21
C PHE A 132 14.14 6.52 5.85
N TYR A 133 13.76 5.28 5.63
CA TYR A 133 13.88 4.55 4.38
C TYR A 133 12.51 4.06 3.97
N MET A 134 12.13 4.26 2.73
CA MET A 134 10.97 3.60 2.12
C MET A 134 11.47 2.80 0.92
N ILE A 135 11.24 1.49 0.97
CA ILE A 135 11.62 0.53 -0.07
C ILE A 135 10.38 -0.06 -0.69
N THR A 136 10.40 -0.34 -1.98
CA THR A 136 9.22 -0.84 -2.71
C THR A 136 9.62 -1.47 -4.05
N THR A 137 8.64 -2.12 -4.69
CA THR A 137 8.73 -2.61 -6.06
C THR A 137 7.92 -1.71 -6.97
N ASN A 138 8.52 -1.23 -8.07
CA ASN A 138 7.77 -0.78 -9.24
C ASN A 138 7.87 -1.87 -10.31
N ILE A 139 6.75 -2.44 -10.71
CA ILE A 139 6.71 -3.56 -11.67
C ILE A 139 7.40 -3.23 -13.00
N GLY A 140 7.40 -1.95 -13.41
CA GLY A 140 8.08 -1.50 -14.62
C GLY A 140 9.56 -1.12 -14.43
N MET A 141 10.07 -1.05 -13.18
CA MET A 141 11.41 -0.54 -12.87
C MET A 141 12.24 -1.49 -12.00
N GLY A 142 11.59 -2.39 -11.25
CA GLY A 142 12.22 -3.25 -10.25
C GLY A 142 12.18 -2.64 -8.84
N ASN A 143 12.98 -3.22 -7.94
CA ASN A 143 13.08 -2.80 -6.56
C ASN A 143 13.99 -1.58 -6.40
N PHE A 144 13.56 -0.65 -5.55
CA PHE A 144 14.31 0.55 -5.22
C PHE A 144 13.90 1.09 -3.84
N PHE A 145 14.70 1.98 -3.31
CA PHE A 145 14.34 2.74 -2.12
C PHE A 145 14.60 4.23 -2.26
N VAL A 146 13.96 5.00 -1.41
CA VAL A 146 14.20 6.42 -1.17
C VAL A 146 14.40 6.67 0.32
N LYS A 147 15.12 7.73 0.66
CA LYS A 147 15.43 8.05 2.08
C LYS A 147 15.28 9.53 2.39
N THR A 148 15.01 9.84 3.67
CA THR A 148 14.90 11.21 4.17
C THR A 148 15.20 11.30 5.66
N LYS A 149 15.57 12.49 6.12
CA LYS A 149 15.66 12.82 7.56
C LYS A 149 14.31 13.30 8.12
N ASP A 150 13.46 13.84 7.24
CA ASP A 150 12.16 14.43 7.59
C ASP A 150 11.12 14.06 6.52
N PRO A 151 10.23 13.11 6.80
CA PRO A 151 9.22 12.66 5.85
C PRO A 151 8.27 13.74 5.33
N ALA A 152 8.12 14.85 6.05
CA ALA A 152 7.26 15.97 5.64
C ALA A 152 7.95 16.93 4.65
N LYS A 153 9.27 16.83 4.47
CA LYS A 153 10.05 17.73 3.60
C LYS A 153 10.48 17.13 2.27
N GLY A 154 10.02 15.93 1.99
CA GLY A 154 10.34 15.22 0.75
C GLY A 154 11.40 14.13 0.92
N TRP A 155 11.64 13.39 -0.16
CA TRP A 155 12.44 12.19 -0.21
C TRP A 155 13.50 12.27 -1.31
N SER A 156 14.57 11.49 -1.17
CA SER A 156 15.62 11.40 -2.19
C SER A 156 15.08 10.94 -3.54
N ASP A 157 15.90 11.03 -4.57
CA ASP A 157 15.65 10.30 -5.80
C ASP A 157 15.79 8.78 -5.54
N PRO A 158 15.17 7.93 -6.39
CA PRO A 158 15.23 6.48 -6.25
C PRO A 158 16.66 5.94 -6.34
N ILE A 159 16.99 5.04 -5.42
CA ILE A 159 18.22 4.27 -5.45
C ILE A 159 17.82 2.83 -5.83
N LEU A 160 18.18 2.44 -7.05
CA LEU A 160 17.84 1.13 -7.61
C LEU A 160 18.60 0.01 -6.90
N LEU A 161 17.93 -1.13 -6.74
CA LEU A 161 18.47 -2.36 -6.15
C LEU A 161 18.45 -3.50 -7.17
N PRO A 162 19.33 -3.49 -8.18
CA PRO A 162 19.27 -4.45 -9.28
C PRO A 162 19.49 -5.91 -8.86
N ASN A 163 20.11 -6.13 -7.71
CA ASN A 163 20.35 -7.47 -7.16
C ASN A 163 19.16 -7.98 -6.31
N VAL A 164 18.23 -7.13 -5.93
CA VAL A 164 17.00 -7.50 -5.21
C VAL A 164 15.93 -7.77 -6.25
N ARG A 165 15.68 -9.05 -6.54
CA ARG A 165 14.66 -9.51 -7.49
C ARG A 165 13.35 -9.77 -6.76
N GLY A 166 12.28 -10.10 -7.48
CA GLY A 166 10.97 -10.38 -6.91
C GLY A 166 10.28 -9.11 -6.41
N ILE A 167 9.47 -9.25 -5.35
CA ILE A 167 8.59 -8.18 -4.86
C ILE A 167 8.65 -8.03 -3.33
N ASP A 168 7.95 -7.02 -2.82
CA ASP A 168 7.70 -6.76 -1.41
C ASP A 168 8.97 -6.68 -0.53
N PRO A 169 9.95 -5.85 -0.90
CA PRO A 169 11.13 -5.70 -0.08
C PRO A 169 10.84 -4.90 1.19
N SER A 170 11.48 -5.29 2.31
CA SER A 170 11.51 -4.49 3.53
C SER A 170 12.90 -4.41 4.15
N PHE A 171 13.19 -3.28 4.81
CA PHE A 171 14.43 -3.11 5.58
C PHE A 171 14.30 -3.60 7.01
N SER A 172 15.35 -4.24 7.50
CA SER A 172 15.58 -4.50 8.92
C SER A 172 16.90 -3.87 9.35
N PHE A 173 16.87 -3.02 10.38
CA PHE A 173 18.04 -2.37 10.95
C PHE A 173 18.30 -2.92 12.36
N ASP A 174 19.40 -3.64 12.55
CA ASP A 174 19.77 -4.23 13.84
C ASP A 174 20.48 -3.19 14.74
N ASP A 175 20.34 -3.36 16.04
CA ASP A 175 21.00 -2.51 17.04
C ASP A 175 22.53 -2.54 17.00
N ASN A 176 23.13 -3.61 16.45
CA ASN A 176 24.57 -3.72 16.20
C ASN A 176 25.07 -2.92 15.00
N GLY A 177 24.15 -2.34 14.19
CA GLY A 177 24.46 -1.55 13.01
C GLY A 177 24.41 -2.32 11.70
N LYS A 178 24.17 -3.62 11.75
CA LYS A 178 23.87 -4.40 10.53
C LYS A 178 22.50 -4.04 9.99
N ALA A 179 22.38 -4.10 8.69
CA ALA A 179 21.14 -3.88 7.98
C ALA A 179 20.90 -4.99 6.96
N TYR A 180 19.64 -5.30 6.78
CA TYR A 180 19.18 -6.37 5.90
C TYR A 180 18.01 -5.89 5.05
N ILE A 181 17.88 -6.48 3.86
CA ILE A 181 16.65 -6.42 3.05
C ILE A 181 16.13 -7.85 2.98
N VAL A 182 14.84 -8.03 3.25
CA VAL A 182 14.12 -9.27 3.00
C VAL A 182 13.05 -9.03 1.96
N ASN A 183 12.84 -9.98 1.05
CA ASN A 183 11.82 -9.86 0.00
C ASN A 183 11.37 -11.24 -0.49
N ASN A 184 10.23 -11.28 -1.18
CA ASN A 184 9.79 -12.46 -1.94
C ASN A 184 10.62 -12.60 -3.22
N ASP A 185 11.04 -13.82 -3.56
CA ASP A 185 11.69 -14.13 -4.84
C ASP A 185 11.32 -15.55 -5.31
N GLU A 186 11.74 -15.90 -6.49
CA GLU A 186 11.63 -17.23 -7.05
C GLU A 186 12.50 -18.24 -6.26
N PRO A 187 12.00 -19.47 -6.00
CA PRO A 187 12.78 -20.48 -5.29
C PRO A 187 14.03 -20.90 -6.04
N VAL A 188 15.12 -21.06 -5.31
CA VAL A 188 16.37 -21.58 -5.89
C VAL A 188 16.15 -22.98 -6.46
N GLY A 189 16.49 -23.18 -7.73
CA GLY A 189 16.31 -24.46 -8.43
C GLY A 189 14.90 -24.71 -8.97
N GLY A 190 14.03 -23.68 -8.96
CA GLY A 190 12.68 -23.72 -9.52
C GLY A 190 11.61 -24.19 -8.54
N HIS A 191 10.36 -24.14 -9.00
CA HIS A 191 9.16 -24.47 -8.23
C HIS A 191 8.94 -25.97 -8.07
N LYS A 192 8.50 -26.42 -6.91
CA LYS A 192 7.99 -27.77 -6.65
C LYS A 192 6.50 -27.88 -6.85
N TRP A 193 5.77 -26.76 -6.73
CA TRP A 193 4.33 -26.62 -7.00
C TRP A 193 4.02 -25.22 -7.53
N GLU A 194 2.89 -25.04 -8.13
CA GLU A 194 2.44 -23.73 -8.63
C GLU A 194 2.24 -22.75 -7.48
N GLY A 195 2.76 -21.54 -7.62
CA GLY A 195 2.69 -20.50 -6.60
C GLY A 195 3.69 -20.65 -5.45
N GLU A 196 4.61 -21.64 -5.49
CA GLU A 196 5.72 -21.70 -4.55
C GLU A 196 6.57 -20.44 -4.69
N ARG A 197 6.94 -19.82 -3.57
CA ARG A 197 7.85 -18.66 -3.48
C ARG A 197 8.84 -18.87 -2.35
N SER A 198 9.87 -18.06 -2.33
CA SER A 198 10.85 -18.03 -1.24
C SER A 198 11.00 -16.63 -0.69
N ILE A 199 11.35 -16.54 0.60
CA ILE A 199 11.86 -15.31 1.18
C ILE A 199 13.37 -15.37 1.15
N VAL A 200 13.96 -14.33 0.59
CA VAL A 200 15.40 -14.14 0.51
C VAL A 200 15.83 -12.96 1.38
N LEU A 201 17.08 -13.04 1.88
CA LEU A 201 17.71 -12.00 2.66
C LEU A 201 18.96 -11.51 1.95
N HIS A 202 19.14 -10.20 1.91
CA HIS A 202 20.35 -9.52 1.46
C HIS A 202 20.99 -8.78 2.63
N ASP A 203 22.30 -8.89 2.80
CA ASP A 203 23.05 -7.96 3.63
C ASP A 203 23.07 -6.59 2.93
N PHE A 204 22.92 -5.50 3.68
CA PHE A 204 22.84 -4.15 3.14
C PHE A 204 23.89 -3.23 3.77
N ASP A 205 24.68 -2.55 2.93
CA ASP A 205 25.57 -1.47 3.37
C ASP A 205 24.83 -0.14 3.38
N VAL A 206 24.57 0.36 4.59
CA VAL A 206 23.86 1.63 4.82
C VAL A 206 24.64 2.85 4.32
N ASN A 207 25.98 2.76 4.26
CA ASN A 207 26.84 3.85 3.80
C ASN A 207 27.01 3.86 2.28
N GLY A 208 27.10 2.66 1.69
CA GLY A 208 27.21 2.47 0.25
C GLY A 208 25.85 2.42 -0.48
N ASP A 209 24.73 2.42 0.25
CA ASP A 209 23.37 2.33 -0.30
C ASP A 209 23.18 1.13 -1.26
N SER A 210 23.76 -0.02 -0.93
CA SER A 210 23.79 -1.19 -1.80
C SER A 210 23.76 -2.51 -1.03
N THR A 211 23.34 -3.58 -1.72
CA THR A 211 23.44 -4.94 -1.19
C THR A 211 24.88 -5.43 -1.19
N VAL A 212 25.23 -6.28 -0.22
CA VAL A 212 26.57 -6.85 -0.05
C VAL A 212 26.51 -8.37 -0.14
N GLY A 213 27.31 -8.93 -1.04
CA GLY A 213 27.36 -10.39 -1.25
C GLY A 213 26.10 -10.95 -1.92
N PRO A 214 25.98 -12.28 -1.98
CA PRO A 214 24.83 -12.94 -2.59
C PRO A 214 23.62 -12.95 -1.68
N ALA A 215 22.41 -12.96 -2.29
CA ALA A 215 21.17 -13.24 -1.60
C ALA A 215 21.18 -14.63 -0.96
N LYS A 216 20.50 -14.79 0.17
CA LYS A 216 20.33 -16.07 0.88
C LYS A 216 18.85 -16.41 0.99
N GLU A 217 18.44 -17.57 0.48
CA GLU A 217 17.13 -18.11 0.73
C GLU A 217 17.01 -18.47 2.22
N ILE A 218 16.14 -17.80 2.96
CA ILE A 218 15.94 -17.98 4.41
C ILE A 218 14.65 -18.70 4.76
N LEU A 219 13.68 -18.72 3.85
CA LEU A 219 12.43 -19.48 3.95
C LEU A 219 11.98 -19.88 2.55
N ARG A 220 11.57 -21.15 2.38
CA ARG A 220 11.05 -21.67 1.12
C ARG A 220 9.63 -22.19 1.30
N GLY A 221 8.73 -21.76 0.43
CA GLY A 221 7.37 -22.27 0.30
C GLY A 221 6.39 -21.75 1.34
N GLY A 222 6.83 -21.31 2.51
CA GLY A 222 5.96 -20.84 3.59
C GLY A 222 5.86 -21.80 4.78
N THR A 223 4.70 -21.82 5.43
CA THR A 223 4.40 -22.71 6.56
C THR A 223 3.49 -23.86 6.12
N HIS A 224 3.43 -24.97 6.87
CA HIS A 224 2.59 -26.13 6.50
C HIS A 224 2.82 -26.67 5.08
N LEU A 225 4.07 -26.98 4.76
CA LEU A 225 4.52 -27.34 3.40
C LEU A 225 3.76 -28.53 2.79
N GLU A 226 3.18 -29.40 3.63
CA GLU A 226 2.31 -30.51 3.21
C GLU A 226 1.02 -30.07 2.52
N ARG A 227 0.66 -28.79 2.65
CA ARG A 227 -0.52 -28.18 2.02
C ARG A 227 -0.18 -27.42 0.75
N HIS A 228 1.09 -27.43 0.34
CA HIS A 228 1.59 -26.66 -0.81
C HIS A 228 1.16 -25.20 -0.76
N PRO A 229 1.53 -24.43 0.28
CA PRO A 229 1.13 -23.03 0.41
C PRO A 229 1.67 -22.21 -0.77
N ILE A 230 0.92 -21.20 -1.16
CA ILE A 230 1.26 -20.35 -2.30
C ILE A 230 1.56 -18.92 -1.83
N TRP A 231 2.38 -18.22 -2.59
CA TRP A 231 2.60 -16.77 -2.45
C TRP A 231 3.00 -16.38 -1.03
N ILE A 232 4.12 -16.95 -0.51
CA ILE A 232 4.76 -16.38 0.69
C ILE A 232 5.39 -15.05 0.27
N GLU A 233 4.91 -13.92 0.84
CA GLU A 233 5.24 -12.55 0.42
C GLU A 233 5.16 -11.56 1.58
N GLY A 234 5.37 -10.26 1.33
CA GLY A 234 5.26 -9.22 2.35
C GLY A 234 6.15 -9.43 3.59
N PRO A 235 7.43 -9.87 3.46
CA PRO A 235 8.21 -10.21 4.64
C PRO A 235 8.61 -8.99 5.44
N HIS A 236 8.44 -9.06 6.78
CA HIS A 236 9.01 -8.12 7.74
C HIS A 236 9.91 -8.87 8.73
N LEU A 237 11.18 -8.44 8.82
CA LEU A 237 12.16 -9.01 9.75
C LEU A 237 12.42 -8.04 10.89
N PHE A 238 12.19 -8.44 12.14
CA PHE A 238 12.48 -7.61 13.31
C PHE A 238 13.10 -8.43 14.44
N LYS A 239 13.81 -7.76 15.35
CA LYS A 239 14.48 -8.42 16.47
C LYS A 239 13.81 -8.08 17.79
N TYR A 240 13.51 -9.09 18.59
CA TYR A 240 12.96 -8.94 19.92
C TYR A 240 13.44 -10.04 20.88
N LYS A 241 13.87 -9.67 22.09
CA LYS A 241 14.34 -10.59 23.14
C LYS A 241 15.33 -11.64 22.65
N GLY A 242 16.26 -11.23 21.77
CA GLY A 242 17.35 -12.08 21.27
C GLY A 242 16.95 -13.05 20.16
N PHE A 243 15.74 -12.94 19.60
CA PHE A 243 15.30 -13.64 18.40
C PHE A 243 15.03 -12.66 17.27
N TYR A 244 15.26 -13.11 16.05
CA TYR A 244 14.76 -12.51 14.83
C TYR A 244 13.42 -13.17 14.49
N TYR A 245 12.40 -12.36 14.29
CA TYR A 245 11.07 -12.78 13.86
C TYR A 245 10.90 -12.41 12.40
N LEU A 246 10.42 -13.35 11.63
CA LEU A 246 10.04 -13.18 10.24
C LEU A 246 8.53 -13.31 10.15
N MET A 247 7.83 -12.21 9.88
CA MET A 247 6.40 -12.19 9.57
C MET A 247 6.25 -12.15 8.07
N CYS A 248 5.28 -12.90 7.53
CA CYS A 248 5.00 -12.95 6.10
C CYS A 248 3.51 -13.14 5.84
N ALA A 249 3.02 -12.58 4.74
CA ALA A 249 1.75 -12.97 4.16
C ALA A 249 1.88 -14.31 3.44
N GLU A 250 0.81 -15.12 3.45
CA GLU A 250 0.72 -16.42 2.76
C GLU A 250 -0.68 -16.60 2.18
N GLY A 251 -0.80 -17.25 1.02
CA GLY A 251 -2.07 -17.57 0.38
C GLY A 251 -2.47 -16.63 -0.76
N GLY A 252 -1.71 -15.56 -1.01
CA GLY A 252 -2.05 -14.50 -1.97
C GLY A 252 -3.23 -13.65 -1.50
N THR A 253 -3.40 -12.45 -2.07
CA THR A 253 -4.46 -11.51 -1.65
C THR A 253 -5.83 -11.94 -2.18
N CYS A 254 -6.37 -13.00 -1.58
CA CYS A 254 -7.70 -13.57 -1.83
C CYS A 254 -8.24 -14.16 -0.53
N ASP A 255 -9.29 -14.98 -0.56
CA ASP A 255 -9.90 -15.60 0.63
C ASP A 255 -8.93 -16.49 1.43
N TRP A 256 -7.88 -16.99 0.78
CA TRP A 256 -6.84 -17.79 1.43
C TRP A 256 -5.75 -16.99 2.12
N HIS A 257 -5.78 -15.66 1.99
CA HIS A 257 -4.78 -14.77 2.56
C HIS A 257 -4.70 -14.90 4.09
N SER A 258 -3.49 -14.86 4.60
CA SER A 258 -3.20 -14.98 6.03
C SER A 258 -1.85 -14.36 6.35
N GLU A 259 -1.58 -14.16 7.63
CA GLU A 259 -0.27 -13.78 8.15
C GLU A 259 0.32 -14.93 8.94
N VAL A 260 1.60 -15.21 8.72
CA VAL A 260 2.36 -16.25 9.41
C VAL A 260 3.60 -15.67 10.07
N VAL A 261 4.12 -16.35 11.10
CA VAL A 261 5.33 -15.93 11.82
C VAL A 261 6.27 -17.09 12.08
N LEU A 262 7.56 -16.80 11.94
CA LEU A 262 8.65 -17.72 12.27
C LEU A 262 9.70 -16.95 13.09
N ARG A 263 10.56 -17.66 13.84
CA ARG A 263 11.66 -17.03 14.59
C ARG A 263 12.97 -17.79 14.45
N SER A 264 14.08 -17.07 14.65
CA SER A 264 15.43 -17.66 14.65
C SER A 264 16.35 -16.89 15.60
N LYS A 265 17.46 -17.53 16.02
CA LYS A 265 18.56 -16.84 16.72
C LYS A 265 19.47 -16.05 15.77
N SER A 266 19.35 -16.28 14.48
CA SER A 266 20.14 -15.66 13.43
C SER A 266 19.22 -15.06 12.36
N PRO A 267 19.55 -13.90 11.75
CA PRO A 267 18.75 -13.35 10.65
C PRO A 267 18.75 -14.25 9.41
N TYR A 268 19.72 -15.17 9.33
CA TYR A 268 19.87 -16.12 8.23
C TYR A 268 19.17 -17.47 8.47
N GLY A 269 18.44 -17.60 9.57
CA GLY A 269 17.81 -18.85 9.97
C GLY A 269 18.78 -19.84 10.65
N PRO A 270 18.40 -21.12 10.79
CA PRO A 270 17.10 -21.64 10.39
C PRO A 270 15.96 -21.02 11.22
N PHE A 271 14.82 -20.78 10.55
CA PHE A 271 13.63 -20.23 11.19
C PHE A 271 12.69 -21.35 11.68
N GLU A 272 12.29 -21.26 12.94
CA GLU A 272 11.29 -22.12 13.59
C GLU A 272 9.89 -21.53 13.32
N SER A 273 9.02 -22.32 12.70
CA SER A 273 7.63 -21.90 12.46
C SER A 273 6.83 -21.98 13.78
N TYR A 274 5.95 -21.01 14.00
CA TYR A 274 4.97 -21.08 15.08
C TYR A 274 3.92 -22.17 14.78
N GLU A 275 3.68 -23.08 15.72
CA GLU A 275 2.70 -24.17 15.55
C GLU A 275 1.27 -23.66 15.35
N GLY A 276 0.94 -22.49 15.92
CA GLY A 276 -0.36 -21.86 15.79
C GLY A 276 -0.55 -21.00 14.54
N ASN A 277 0.36 -21.09 13.56
CA ASN A 277 0.18 -20.39 12.28
C ASN A 277 -1.08 -20.86 11.53
N PRO A 278 -1.79 -19.95 10.85
CA PRO A 278 -1.53 -18.52 10.73
C PRO A 278 -1.90 -17.70 11.97
N ILE A 279 -1.14 -16.65 12.26
CA ILE A 279 -1.39 -15.73 13.38
C ILE A 279 -2.49 -14.69 13.09
N LEU A 280 -2.94 -14.62 11.85
CA LEU A 280 -4.09 -13.83 11.38
C LEU A 280 -4.67 -14.48 10.13
N THR A 281 -5.96 -14.70 10.10
CA THR A 281 -6.70 -15.09 8.90
C THR A 281 -8.20 -14.90 9.09
N GLN A 282 -8.92 -14.71 7.99
CA GLN A 282 -10.39 -14.70 7.96
C GLN A 282 -10.94 -15.75 6.98
N ARG A 283 -10.09 -16.70 6.59
CA ARG A 283 -10.48 -17.88 5.81
C ARG A 283 -11.08 -18.96 6.72
N GLN A 284 -11.77 -19.89 6.23
CA GLN A 284 -12.31 -21.13 6.82
C GLN A 284 -12.80 -21.12 8.30
N GLY A 285 -13.88 -21.79 8.56
CA GLY A 285 -14.40 -22.00 9.91
C GLY A 285 -15.17 -20.82 10.50
N LEU A 286 -15.34 -19.73 9.76
CA LEU A 286 -16.14 -18.60 10.18
C LEU A 286 -17.55 -18.69 9.59
N ASP A 287 -18.56 -18.20 10.34
CA ASP A 287 -19.93 -18.09 9.85
C ASP A 287 -19.97 -17.21 8.59
N PRO A 288 -20.41 -17.73 7.42
CA PRO A 288 -20.53 -16.94 6.21
C PRO A 288 -21.53 -15.79 6.32
N ASN A 289 -22.48 -15.88 7.25
CA ASN A 289 -23.50 -14.85 7.50
C ASN A 289 -23.13 -13.91 8.66
N ARG A 290 -21.88 -13.95 9.13
CA ARG A 290 -21.44 -13.07 10.21
C ARG A 290 -21.58 -11.60 9.83
N PRO A 291 -21.91 -10.70 10.77
CA PRO A 291 -21.97 -9.28 10.49
C PRO A 291 -20.55 -8.73 10.22
N ASP A 292 -20.50 -7.62 9.47
CA ASP A 292 -19.26 -6.88 9.22
C ASP A 292 -18.13 -7.75 8.61
N ILE A 293 -18.48 -8.56 7.60
CA ILE A 293 -17.53 -9.49 6.96
C ILE A 293 -16.26 -8.75 6.54
N VAL A 294 -15.13 -9.32 6.91
CA VAL A 294 -13.79 -8.96 6.42
C VAL A 294 -13.17 -10.23 5.82
N THR A 295 -12.53 -10.08 4.67
CA THR A 295 -11.82 -11.16 3.97
C THR A 295 -10.39 -10.76 3.66
N SER A 296 -9.60 -11.67 3.12
CA SER A 296 -8.26 -11.42 2.55
C SER A 296 -7.28 -10.76 3.52
N THR A 297 -7.37 -11.07 4.82
CA THR A 297 -6.53 -10.44 5.85
C THR A 297 -5.11 -10.99 5.86
N GLY A 298 -4.12 -10.11 5.88
CA GLY A 298 -2.70 -10.45 5.90
C GLY A 298 -1.85 -9.24 5.52
N HIS A 299 -0.62 -9.48 5.10
CA HIS A 299 0.36 -8.47 4.71
C HIS A 299 0.54 -7.43 5.83
N ALA A 300 0.90 -7.95 7.01
CA ALA A 300 0.91 -7.19 8.25
C ALA A 300 2.28 -6.64 8.58
N ASP A 301 2.32 -5.42 9.12
CA ASP A 301 3.52 -4.82 9.70
C ASP A 301 3.30 -4.43 11.16
N ILE A 302 4.34 -4.54 11.98
CA ILE A 302 4.27 -4.54 13.44
C ILE A 302 5.14 -3.43 14.05
N VAL A 303 4.63 -2.80 15.12
CA VAL A 303 5.39 -1.79 15.86
C VAL A 303 5.24 -1.95 17.37
N GLN A 304 6.33 -1.67 18.10
CA GLN A 304 6.27 -1.54 19.55
C GLN A 304 6.05 -0.08 19.95
N THR A 305 5.08 0.17 20.84
CA THR A 305 4.82 1.50 21.39
C THR A 305 5.90 1.91 22.39
N PRO A 306 6.00 3.19 22.78
CA PRO A 306 6.88 3.62 23.85
C PRO A 306 6.57 2.97 25.22
N LYS A 307 5.36 2.45 25.40
CA LYS A 307 4.93 1.75 26.63
C LYS A 307 5.27 0.26 26.62
N GLY A 308 5.77 -0.27 25.49
CA GLY A 308 6.20 -1.66 25.35
C GLY A 308 5.15 -2.62 24.79
N ASP A 309 3.91 -2.20 24.63
CA ASP A 309 2.87 -2.97 23.95
C ASP A 309 3.10 -2.98 22.44
N TRP A 310 2.58 -4.01 21.76
CA TRP A 310 2.75 -4.23 20.34
C TRP A 310 1.43 -4.12 19.59
N TRP A 311 1.51 -3.49 18.44
CA TRP A 311 0.38 -3.26 17.54
C TRP A 311 0.75 -3.60 16.12
N VAL A 312 -0.24 -4.02 15.35
CA VAL A 312 -0.06 -4.43 13.96
C VAL A 312 -1.08 -3.73 13.07
N VAL A 313 -0.62 -3.25 11.91
CA VAL A 313 -1.49 -2.88 10.79
C VAL A 313 -1.47 -4.01 9.77
N PHE A 314 -2.58 -4.22 9.08
CA PHE A 314 -2.72 -5.24 8.04
C PHE A 314 -3.81 -4.84 7.04
N LEU A 315 -3.77 -5.41 5.87
CA LEU A 315 -4.84 -5.23 4.89
C LEU A 315 -6.01 -6.18 5.14
N GLY A 316 -7.20 -5.74 4.74
CA GLY A 316 -8.39 -6.57 4.63
C GLY A 316 -9.36 -5.98 3.61
N CYS A 317 -10.24 -6.82 3.07
CA CYS A 317 -11.27 -6.42 2.13
C CYS A 317 -12.65 -6.53 2.75
N ARG A 318 -13.55 -5.63 2.37
CA ARG A 318 -14.98 -5.67 2.77
C ARG A 318 -15.85 -5.93 1.55
N PRO A 319 -16.45 -7.11 1.42
CA PRO A 319 -17.46 -7.34 0.39
C PRO A 319 -18.72 -6.52 0.70
N TYR A 320 -19.36 -5.98 -0.33
CA TYR A 320 -20.64 -5.27 -0.23
C TYR A 320 -21.80 -6.18 -0.61
N GLU A 321 -21.99 -6.40 -1.89
CA GLU A 321 -22.97 -7.36 -2.40
C GLU A 321 -22.24 -8.53 -3.00
N GLN A 322 -22.61 -9.75 -2.65
CA GLN A 322 -21.88 -10.97 -3.04
C GLN A 322 -20.39 -10.81 -2.64
N ASP A 323 -19.47 -10.98 -3.57
CA ASP A 323 -18.02 -10.82 -3.35
C ASP A 323 -17.45 -9.56 -4.02
N PHE A 324 -18.27 -8.55 -4.26
CA PHE A 324 -17.80 -7.29 -4.84
C PHE A 324 -17.18 -6.37 -3.80
N TYR A 325 -16.01 -5.83 -4.11
CA TYR A 325 -15.26 -4.89 -3.27
C TYR A 325 -15.23 -3.52 -3.94
N ASN A 326 -15.90 -2.52 -3.34
CA ASN A 326 -15.95 -1.17 -3.90
C ASN A 326 -14.72 -0.33 -3.60
N THR A 327 -14.14 -0.52 -2.42
CA THR A 327 -13.04 0.30 -1.92
C THR A 327 -11.67 -0.33 -2.17
N GLY A 328 -11.62 -1.64 -2.39
CA GLY A 328 -10.40 -2.41 -2.45
C GLY A 328 -9.95 -2.85 -1.06
N ARG A 329 -8.65 -2.73 -0.77
CA ARG A 329 -8.05 -3.13 0.50
C ARG A 329 -8.04 -1.96 1.46
N ASP A 330 -8.65 -2.15 2.64
CA ASP A 330 -8.61 -1.20 3.75
C ASP A 330 -7.42 -1.51 4.68
N THR A 331 -7.00 -0.54 5.49
CA THR A 331 -6.02 -0.76 6.57
C THR A 331 -6.72 -0.93 7.91
N TYR A 332 -6.41 -2.04 8.57
CA TYR A 332 -6.88 -2.43 9.90
C TYR A 332 -5.79 -2.29 10.94
N LEU A 333 -6.18 -2.22 12.21
CA LEU A 333 -5.27 -2.17 13.36
C LEU A 333 -5.73 -3.13 14.44
N LEU A 334 -4.83 -3.96 14.97
CA LEU A 334 -5.10 -4.82 16.12
C LEU A 334 -3.92 -4.85 17.10
N PRO A 335 -4.19 -5.10 18.40
CA PRO A 335 -3.14 -5.38 19.36
C PRO A 335 -2.52 -6.75 19.10
N VAL A 336 -1.26 -6.91 19.48
CA VAL A 336 -0.54 -8.18 19.41
C VAL A 336 -0.42 -8.77 20.80
N THR A 337 -0.76 -10.06 20.93
CA THR A 337 -0.54 -10.86 22.13
C THR A 337 0.66 -11.77 21.93
N TRP A 338 1.57 -11.83 22.90
CA TRP A 338 2.70 -12.76 22.86
C TRP A 338 2.31 -14.07 23.49
N LYS A 339 2.36 -15.17 22.72
CA LYS A 339 2.03 -16.53 23.14
C LYS A 339 3.18 -17.48 22.77
N ASP A 340 3.69 -18.23 23.72
CA ASP A 340 4.83 -19.16 23.54
C ASP A 340 6.07 -18.51 22.92
N GLY A 341 6.21 -17.18 23.16
CA GLY A 341 7.29 -16.38 22.61
C GLY A 341 7.12 -15.98 21.15
N PHE A 342 5.90 -16.09 20.59
CA PHE A 342 5.53 -15.62 19.26
C PHE A 342 4.45 -14.53 19.33
N PRO A 343 4.45 -13.56 18.41
CA PRO A 343 3.36 -12.58 18.29
C PRO A 343 2.14 -13.26 17.66
N VAL A 344 0.96 -13.06 18.25
CA VAL A 344 -0.33 -13.52 17.72
C VAL A 344 -1.23 -12.30 17.55
N ILE A 345 -1.81 -12.13 16.39
CA ILE A 345 -2.68 -11.00 16.04
C ILE A 345 -4.12 -11.34 16.36
N LEU A 346 -4.58 -12.47 15.86
CA LEU A 346 -5.95 -12.95 16.06
C LEU A 346 -5.97 -14.48 16.13
N GLU A 347 -6.56 -15.01 17.18
CA GLU A 347 -6.67 -16.46 17.36
C GLU A 347 -7.52 -17.09 16.24
N PRO A 348 -7.20 -18.33 15.82
CA PRO A 348 -7.96 -19.04 14.80
C PRO A 348 -9.47 -19.10 15.12
N GLY A 349 -10.31 -18.92 14.10
CA GLY A 349 -11.77 -18.95 14.23
C GLY A 349 -12.36 -17.68 14.86
N LYS A 350 -11.56 -16.64 15.11
CA LYS A 350 -12.05 -15.33 15.54
C LYS A 350 -12.22 -14.40 14.36
N VAL A 351 -13.30 -13.60 14.39
CA VAL A 351 -13.54 -12.55 13.40
C VAL A 351 -12.75 -11.30 13.75
N VAL A 352 -12.30 -10.56 12.74
CA VAL A 352 -11.71 -9.23 12.95
C VAL A 352 -12.77 -8.33 13.60
N PRO A 353 -12.52 -7.81 14.81
CA PRO A 353 -13.51 -6.98 15.50
C PRO A 353 -13.66 -5.61 14.83
N THR A 354 -14.93 -5.17 14.69
CA THR A 354 -15.24 -3.80 14.26
C THR A 354 -14.90 -2.79 15.35
N VAL A 355 -15.22 -3.11 16.61
CA VAL A 355 -14.91 -2.25 17.78
C VAL A 355 -13.72 -2.83 18.51
N VAL A 356 -12.68 -2.03 18.70
CA VAL A 356 -11.45 -2.44 19.41
C VAL A 356 -11.17 -1.48 20.55
N THR A 357 -10.73 -2.03 21.69
CA THR A 357 -10.34 -1.23 22.86
C THR A 357 -8.85 -0.94 22.83
N LYS A 358 -8.51 0.35 22.98
CA LYS A 358 -7.13 0.85 23.09
C LYS A 358 -7.07 2.02 24.05
N LYS A 359 -6.43 1.83 25.19
CA LYS A 359 -6.27 2.88 26.19
C LYS A 359 -5.35 3.99 25.70
N GLY A 360 -5.66 5.22 26.06
CA GLY A 360 -4.83 6.40 25.78
C GLY A 360 -4.92 6.86 24.33
N LEU A 361 -6.07 6.73 23.72
CA LEU A 361 -6.39 7.38 22.45
C LEU A 361 -6.34 8.90 22.66
N GLN A 362 -5.69 9.58 21.74
CA GLN A 362 -5.76 11.03 21.65
C GLN A 362 -6.94 11.36 20.74
N HIS A 363 -7.90 12.13 21.25
CA HIS A 363 -8.99 12.60 20.43
C HIS A 363 -8.43 13.70 19.49
N GLU A 364 -8.16 13.34 18.26
CA GLU A 364 -7.94 14.29 17.19
C GLU A 364 -9.23 14.33 16.36
N ASP A 365 -9.67 15.52 15.96
CA ASP A 365 -10.75 15.70 14.98
C ASP A 365 -10.26 15.19 13.62
N ASN A 366 -10.21 13.87 13.50
CA ASN A 366 -9.81 13.21 12.26
C ASN A 366 -11.04 12.98 11.39
N THR A 367 -11.24 13.89 10.45
CA THR A 367 -12.34 13.83 9.48
C THR A 367 -12.16 12.75 8.41
N ASN A 368 -11.23 11.80 8.58
CA ASN A 368 -10.83 10.88 7.51
C ASN A 368 -11.05 9.41 7.83
N THR A 369 -11.64 9.12 9.00
CA THR A 369 -12.01 7.78 9.42
C THR A 369 -13.50 7.73 9.72
N GLY A 370 -14.12 6.59 9.44
CA GLY A 370 -15.54 6.39 9.66
C GLY A 370 -16.43 7.15 8.68
N ASN A 371 -17.62 7.49 9.15
CA ASN A 371 -18.58 8.30 8.39
C ASN A 371 -18.24 9.78 8.56
N PHE A 372 -17.62 10.37 7.55
CA PHE A 372 -17.30 11.80 7.55
C PHE A 372 -17.81 12.47 6.28
N THR A 373 -17.96 13.78 6.33
CA THR A 373 -18.22 14.60 5.16
C THR A 373 -17.02 15.49 4.89
N TYR A 374 -16.56 15.50 3.65
CA TYR A 374 -15.48 16.35 3.19
C TYR A 374 -15.89 17.07 1.92
N THR A 375 -15.68 18.37 1.87
CA THR A 375 -15.92 19.17 0.67
C THR A 375 -14.62 19.86 0.25
N ASP A 376 -14.17 19.57 -0.98
CA ASP A 376 -13.12 20.31 -1.65
C ASP A 376 -13.75 21.35 -2.56
N ARG A 377 -13.44 22.61 -2.34
CA ARG A 377 -13.94 23.74 -3.13
C ARG A 377 -12.95 24.20 -4.19
N PHE A 378 -11.80 23.55 -4.29
CA PHE A 378 -10.76 23.85 -5.26
C PHE A 378 -10.27 25.30 -5.25
N ASN A 379 -10.30 25.96 -4.08
CA ASN A 379 -9.91 27.38 -3.93
C ASN A 379 -8.40 27.54 -3.70
N ASP A 380 -7.67 26.46 -3.47
CA ASP A 380 -6.23 26.48 -3.24
C ASP A 380 -5.47 26.61 -4.56
N SER A 381 -4.23 27.04 -4.47
CA SER A 381 -3.32 27.14 -5.65
C SER A 381 -2.87 25.78 -6.18
N LYS A 382 -3.09 24.71 -5.42
CA LYS A 382 -2.77 23.31 -5.76
C LYS A 382 -3.92 22.41 -5.37
N LEU A 383 -4.07 21.29 -6.08
CA LEU A 383 -4.98 20.22 -5.64
C LEU A 383 -4.58 19.72 -4.27
N ASN A 384 -5.59 19.40 -3.46
CA ASN A 384 -5.37 18.74 -2.18
C ASN A 384 -4.59 17.44 -2.40
N MET A 385 -3.69 17.09 -1.48
CA MET A 385 -2.82 15.90 -1.59
C MET A 385 -3.57 14.56 -1.66
N ARG A 386 -4.88 14.56 -1.44
CA ARG A 386 -5.74 13.38 -1.61
C ARG A 386 -6.13 13.11 -3.05
N TRP A 387 -5.87 14.05 -3.97
CA TRP A 387 -6.10 13.83 -5.39
C TRP A 387 -4.88 13.14 -6.00
N ILE A 388 -5.12 11.99 -6.61
CA ILE A 388 -4.12 11.21 -7.32
C ILE A 388 -4.60 10.95 -8.75
N PHE A 389 -3.68 10.76 -9.66
CA PHE A 389 -3.94 10.50 -11.07
C PHE A 389 -3.55 9.07 -11.41
N LEU A 390 -4.34 8.40 -12.21
CA LEU A 390 -3.88 7.17 -12.83
C LEU A 390 -2.72 7.50 -13.77
N ARG A 391 -1.54 7.00 -13.47
CA ARG A 391 -0.25 7.30 -14.13
C ARG A 391 0.19 8.77 -14.02
N ASN A 392 1.36 9.07 -14.57
CA ASN A 392 1.87 10.44 -14.63
C ASN A 392 1.21 11.18 -15.80
N PRO A 393 0.47 12.27 -15.57
CA PRO A 393 0.02 13.12 -16.68
C PRO A 393 1.22 13.68 -17.44
N LYS A 394 1.28 13.48 -18.76
CA LYS A 394 2.32 14.06 -19.62
C LYS A 394 2.25 15.59 -19.63
N ASN A 395 1.03 16.11 -19.57
CA ASN A 395 0.74 17.53 -19.51
C ASN A 395 -0.34 17.76 -18.47
N THR A 396 -0.32 18.92 -17.83
CA THR A 396 -1.38 19.33 -16.92
C THR A 396 -2.68 19.48 -17.72
N PHE A 397 -3.68 18.66 -17.38
CA PHE A 397 -5.00 18.65 -18.02
C PHE A 397 -6.07 19.30 -17.17
N TYR A 398 -5.69 19.96 -16.09
CA TYR A 398 -6.58 20.68 -15.20
C TYR A 398 -6.03 22.06 -14.86
N SER A 399 -6.92 22.93 -14.41
CA SER A 399 -6.56 24.21 -13.80
C SER A 399 -7.48 24.52 -12.63
N LEU A 400 -6.93 25.20 -11.64
CA LEU A 400 -7.66 25.74 -10.49
C LEU A 400 -7.85 27.24 -10.68
N GLY A 401 -8.99 27.75 -10.27
CA GLY A 401 -9.34 29.16 -10.35
C GLY A 401 -10.40 29.54 -9.35
N THR A 402 -10.82 30.81 -9.38
CA THR A 402 -11.88 31.33 -8.50
C THR A 402 -13.21 30.57 -8.64
N ASP A 403 -13.43 29.95 -9.80
CA ASP A 403 -14.65 29.22 -10.13
C ASP A 403 -14.53 27.70 -9.87
N GLY A 404 -13.42 27.25 -9.23
CA GLY A 404 -13.17 25.86 -8.91
C GLY A 404 -12.20 25.14 -9.86
N LEU A 405 -12.42 23.84 -10.09
CA LEU A 405 -11.60 22.97 -10.95
C LEU A 405 -12.13 22.96 -12.38
N THR A 406 -11.24 23.18 -13.34
CA THR A 406 -11.52 22.93 -14.75
C THR A 406 -10.71 21.76 -15.25
N LEU A 407 -11.35 20.76 -15.83
CA LEU A 407 -10.68 19.65 -16.53
C LEU A 407 -10.76 19.89 -18.05
N ASN A 408 -9.64 19.69 -18.73
CA ASN A 408 -9.55 19.70 -20.18
C ASN A 408 -9.57 18.25 -20.69
N SER A 409 -10.40 17.95 -21.69
CA SER A 409 -10.40 16.62 -22.31
C SER A 409 -9.04 16.35 -22.98
N LEU A 410 -8.59 15.11 -22.87
CA LEU A 410 -7.39 14.62 -23.54
C LEU A 410 -7.77 13.75 -24.75
N PRO A 411 -6.93 13.66 -25.79
CA PRO A 411 -7.20 12.83 -26.96
C PRO A 411 -6.85 11.35 -26.69
N VAL A 412 -7.31 10.82 -25.55
CA VAL A 412 -7.11 9.42 -25.12
C VAL A 412 -8.39 8.89 -24.50
N ASN A 413 -8.66 7.60 -24.67
CA ASN A 413 -9.78 6.95 -24.00
C ASN A 413 -9.41 6.59 -22.57
N ILE A 414 -10.39 6.50 -21.68
CA ILE A 414 -10.16 6.17 -20.27
C ILE A 414 -9.51 4.79 -20.09
N SER A 415 -9.73 3.87 -21.01
CA SER A 415 -9.16 2.52 -21.04
C SER A 415 -7.72 2.47 -21.59
N ASP A 416 -7.25 3.55 -22.22
CA ASP A 416 -5.91 3.56 -22.82
C ASP A 416 -4.83 3.52 -21.73
N SER A 417 -3.73 2.84 -22.01
CA SER A 417 -2.57 2.77 -21.11
C SER A 417 -1.87 4.12 -20.87
N GLU A 418 -2.24 5.13 -21.65
CA GLU A 418 -1.75 6.50 -21.56
C GLU A 418 -2.71 7.44 -20.81
N SER A 419 -3.90 6.98 -20.45
CA SER A 419 -4.92 7.83 -19.84
C SER A 419 -4.59 8.19 -18.39
N PRO A 420 -4.42 9.48 -18.07
CA PRO A 420 -4.33 9.96 -16.69
C PRO A 420 -5.74 10.33 -16.20
N SER A 421 -6.41 9.44 -15.49
CA SER A 421 -7.69 9.79 -14.85
C SER A 421 -7.44 10.20 -13.40
N ALA A 422 -8.23 11.15 -12.88
CA ALA A 422 -8.13 11.58 -11.49
C ALA A 422 -8.89 10.63 -10.55
N ARG A 423 -8.33 10.37 -9.39
CA ARG A 423 -8.94 9.63 -8.29
C ARG A 423 -8.65 10.37 -6.97
N ARG A 424 -9.56 10.26 -6.01
CA ARG A 424 -9.35 10.71 -4.63
C ARG A 424 -9.05 9.50 -3.72
N LEU A 425 -8.07 9.64 -2.85
CA LEU A 425 -7.80 8.74 -1.73
C LEU A 425 -8.82 8.92 -0.60
#